data_59e16a6ddabd4e2d12acfadbc2581a39
#
_entry.id   59e16a6ddabd4e2d12acfadbc2581a39
#
_cell.length_a   1.000
_cell.length_b   1.000
_cell.length_c   1.000
_cell.angle_alpha   90.00
_cell.angle_beta   90.00
_cell.angle_gamma   90.00
#
_symmetry.space_group_name_H-M   'P 1'
#
loop_
_entity.id
_entity.type
_entity.pdbx_description
1 polymer ?
#
loop_
_entity_poly.entity_id
_entity_poly.type
_entity_poly.pdbx_seq_one_letter_code
_entity_poly.pdbx_strand_id
1 'polypeptide(L)'
;MLWRGVAMLRRRAFVLIAVLAAPGLLAAAKEEKKPAAPGSSTYVALNTLTATIRRSNGRRGVLTVQASLDVPDAKLRAKAESILPRIRAALVQTLQTYASGMTPGLPPNGDVLAGALQRETDRVLGAKGAKVLIGTMLIN
;
A
#
# COMPACT_ATOMS: atom_id res chain seq x y z
N MET A 1 43.30 -67.83 -25.05
CA MET A 1 44.34 -67.09 -25.75
C MET A 1 44.01 -65.64 -25.58
N LEU A 2 44.57 -65.03 -24.53
CA LEU A 2 45.69 -64.11 -24.65
C LEU A 2 45.26 -62.87 -25.44
N TRP A 3 45.17 -61.72 -24.92
CA TRP A 3 46.10 -60.79 -24.28
C TRP A 3 45.25 -59.61 -23.77
N ARG A 4 45.36 -59.25 -22.47
CA ARG A 4 46.33 -58.27 -21.92
C ARG A 4 46.37 -56.95 -22.61
N GLY A 5 46.07 -55.98 -21.90
CA GLY A 5 46.36 -54.60 -22.15
C GLY A 5 45.56 -53.72 -21.21
N VAL A 6 45.94 -53.74 -19.97
CA VAL A 6 46.78 -52.77 -19.26
C VAL A 6 46.19 -51.35 -19.27
N ALA A 7 45.68 -51.06 -18.11
CA ALA A 7 45.88 -49.85 -17.35
C ALA A 7 46.63 -48.69 -18.04
N MET A 8 46.07 -47.56 -17.97
CA MET A 8 46.73 -46.28 -17.69
C MET A 8 45.61 -45.24 -17.50
N LEU A 9 45.26 -44.97 -16.32
CA LEU A 9 45.82 -44.05 -15.36
C LEU A 9 46.57 -42.89 -16.01
N ARG A 10 45.89 -41.83 -16.29
CA ARG A 10 46.37 -40.45 -16.37
C ARG A 10 45.18 -39.56 -16.06
N ARG A 11 45.05 -39.12 -14.82
CA ARG A 11 45.76 -38.00 -14.19
C ARG A 11 45.91 -36.81 -15.13
N ARG A 12 45.33 -35.74 -14.66
CA ARG A 12 45.52 -34.33 -15.08
C ARG A 12 44.37 -33.88 -15.98
N ALA A 13 43.70 -32.80 -15.72
CA ALA A 13 44.11 -31.59 -14.99
C ALA A 13 42.87 -30.95 -14.39
N PHE A 14 42.99 -30.53 -13.18
CA PHE A 14 42.22 -29.48 -12.60
C PHE A 14 42.40 -28.22 -13.47
N VAL A 15 41.33 -27.77 -14.10
CA VAL A 15 41.23 -26.41 -14.53
C VAL A 15 40.16 -25.79 -13.66
N LEU A 16 40.62 -25.23 -12.56
CA LEU A 16 39.90 -24.21 -11.81
C LEU A 16 39.79 -22.95 -12.69
N ILE A 17 38.67 -22.83 -13.37
CA ILE A 17 38.27 -21.52 -13.87
C ILE A 17 37.40 -20.92 -12.77
N ALA A 18 38.03 -20.17 -11.92
CA ALA A 18 37.36 -19.23 -11.07
C ALA A 18 36.80 -18.10 -11.97
N VAL A 19 35.59 -18.25 -12.41
CA VAL A 19 34.83 -17.13 -12.96
C VAL A 19 34.37 -16.31 -11.77
N LEU A 20 35.11 -15.26 -11.55
CA LEU A 20 34.74 -14.16 -10.65
C LEU A 20 33.59 -13.41 -11.33
N ALA A 21 32.38 -13.89 -11.19
CA ALA A 21 31.21 -13.14 -11.51
C ALA A 21 30.92 -12.19 -10.36
N ALA A 22 31.26 -10.94 -10.54
CA ALA A 22 30.83 -9.88 -9.68
C ALA A 22 29.28 -9.88 -9.64
N PRO A 23 28.64 -9.97 -8.47
CA PRO A 23 27.21 -9.69 -8.38
C PRO A 23 27.03 -8.20 -8.54
N GLY A 24 26.50 -7.80 -9.70
CA GLY A 24 25.98 -6.48 -9.87
C GLY A 24 24.92 -6.24 -8.79
N LEU A 25 25.20 -5.31 -7.90
CA LEU A 25 24.24 -4.78 -6.95
C LEU A 25 23.14 -4.07 -7.74
N LEU A 26 22.15 -4.80 -8.17
CA LEU A 26 20.83 -4.23 -8.37
C LEU A 26 20.17 -4.25 -6.99
N ALA A 27 20.47 -3.26 -6.21
CA ALA A 27 19.62 -2.87 -5.08
C ALA A 27 18.33 -2.31 -5.69
N ALA A 28 17.44 -3.18 -6.11
CA ALA A 28 16.04 -2.81 -6.18
C ALA A 28 15.67 -2.47 -4.74
N ALA A 29 15.47 -1.19 -4.47
CA ALA A 29 14.82 -0.73 -3.26
C ALA A 29 13.40 -1.28 -3.30
N LYS A 30 13.25 -2.50 -2.84
CA LYS A 30 12.00 -3.07 -2.46
C LYS A 30 11.59 -2.25 -1.26
N GLU A 31 10.61 -1.37 -1.43
CA GLU A 31 9.92 -0.81 -0.29
C GLU A 31 9.46 -1.99 0.55
N GLU A 32 10.20 -2.27 1.59
CA GLU A 32 9.79 -3.22 2.60
C GLU A 32 8.53 -2.65 3.23
N LYS A 33 7.40 -3.11 2.72
CA LYS A 33 6.16 -3.09 3.45
C LYS A 33 6.48 -3.83 4.75
N LYS A 34 6.80 -3.06 5.80
CA LYS A 34 7.12 -3.56 7.13
C LYS A 34 6.08 -4.65 7.47
N PRO A 35 6.47 -5.91 7.65
CA PRO A 35 5.51 -6.92 8.04
C PRO A 35 4.91 -6.46 9.35
N ALA A 36 3.60 -6.27 9.37
CA ALA A 36 2.88 -6.10 10.62
C ALA A 36 3.24 -7.30 11.49
N ALA A 37 3.77 -7.03 12.69
CA ALA A 37 4.07 -8.06 13.67
C ALA A 37 2.85 -8.99 13.80
N PRO A 38 3.04 -10.31 14.01
CA PRO A 38 1.95 -11.23 14.22
C PRO A 38 1.33 -10.98 15.60
N GLY A 39 0.42 -10.05 15.65
CA GLY A 39 -0.34 -9.61 16.80
C GLY A 39 -1.39 -8.68 16.26
N SER A 40 -2.52 -9.23 15.86
CA SER A 40 -3.79 -8.62 15.48
C SER A 40 -3.76 -7.10 15.29
N SER A 41 -3.14 -6.64 14.21
CA SER A 41 -3.37 -5.29 13.76
C SER A 41 -4.85 -5.19 13.37
N THR A 42 -5.61 -4.41 14.11
CA THR A 42 -7.01 -4.11 13.78
C THR A 42 -7.12 -3.14 12.61
N TYR A 43 -5.98 -2.60 12.19
CA TYR A 43 -5.92 -1.56 11.17
C TYR A 43 -5.83 -2.12 9.76
N VAL A 44 -6.68 -1.58 8.88
CA VAL A 44 -6.63 -1.80 7.43
C VAL A 44 -6.18 -0.50 6.77
N ALA A 45 -5.04 -0.53 6.11
CA ALA A 45 -4.50 0.64 5.44
C ALA A 45 -5.31 0.98 4.18
N LEU A 46 -5.84 2.19 4.10
CA LEU A 46 -6.51 2.71 2.91
C LEU A 46 -5.52 3.35 1.93
N ASN A 47 -4.27 3.54 2.36
CA ASN A 47 -3.26 4.33 1.66
C ASN A 47 -3.67 5.81 1.52
N THR A 48 -2.98 6.50 0.66
CA THR A 48 -3.24 7.91 0.42
C THR A 48 -4.43 8.09 -0.51
N LEU A 49 -5.38 8.94 -0.11
CA LEU A 49 -6.50 9.39 -0.93
C LEU A 49 -6.19 10.80 -1.43
N THR A 50 -6.50 11.08 -2.68
CA THR A 50 -6.25 12.39 -3.29
C THR A 50 -7.49 12.93 -3.96
N ALA A 51 -7.66 14.26 -3.90
CA ALA A 51 -8.71 14.97 -4.61
C ALA A 51 -8.20 16.32 -5.12
N THR A 52 -8.79 16.80 -6.20
CA THR A 52 -8.47 18.12 -6.75
C THR A 52 -9.26 19.21 -6.04
N ILE A 53 -8.59 20.28 -5.64
CA ILE A 53 -9.19 21.47 -5.03
C ILE A 53 -8.91 22.70 -5.88
N ARG A 54 -9.65 23.78 -5.59
CA ARG A 54 -9.35 25.12 -6.11
C ARG A 54 -8.66 25.95 -5.02
N ARG A 55 -7.52 26.53 -5.35
CA ARG A 55 -6.79 27.44 -4.45
C ARG A 55 -7.34 28.86 -4.54
N SER A 56 -7.00 29.69 -3.55
CA SER A 56 -7.39 31.11 -3.51
C SER A 56 -6.91 31.93 -4.73
N ASN A 57 -5.80 31.55 -5.34
CA ASN A 57 -5.26 32.12 -6.57
C ASN A 57 -5.92 31.62 -7.87
N GLY A 58 -7.02 30.85 -7.78
CA GLY A 58 -7.71 30.22 -8.90
C GLY A 58 -7.04 28.99 -9.51
N ARG A 59 -5.83 28.65 -9.10
CA ARG A 59 -5.11 27.47 -9.59
C ARG A 59 -5.65 26.19 -8.96
N ARG A 60 -5.42 25.08 -9.64
CA ARG A 60 -5.72 23.77 -9.07
C ARG A 60 -4.66 23.37 -8.05
N GLY A 61 -5.08 22.73 -6.99
CA GLY A 61 -4.25 22.08 -6.00
C GLY A 61 -4.70 20.65 -5.77
N VAL A 62 -3.98 19.94 -4.95
CA VAL A 62 -4.30 18.57 -4.56
C VAL A 62 -4.46 18.49 -3.05
N LEU A 63 -5.61 18.02 -2.61
CA LEU A 63 -5.83 17.60 -1.24
C LEU A 63 -5.40 16.15 -1.11
N THR A 64 -4.44 15.89 -0.26
CA THR A 64 -3.91 14.57 0.03
C THR A 64 -4.29 14.19 1.46
N VAL A 65 -4.91 13.05 1.63
CA VAL A 65 -5.39 12.55 2.93
C VAL A 65 -4.86 11.15 3.16
N GLN A 66 -4.17 10.95 4.26
CA GLN A 66 -3.81 9.62 4.73
C GLN A 66 -4.93 9.09 5.61
N ALA A 67 -5.46 7.94 5.29
CA ALA A 67 -6.54 7.32 6.02
C ALA A 67 -6.29 5.84 6.25
N SER A 68 -6.89 5.33 7.33
CA SER A 68 -6.92 3.92 7.67
C SER A 68 -8.27 3.55 8.30
N LEU A 69 -8.57 2.26 8.35
CA LEU A 69 -9.72 1.75 9.07
C LEU A 69 -9.23 1.01 10.31
N ASP A 70 -9.87 1.26 11.43
CA ASP A 70 -9.74 0.42 12.61
C ASP A 70 -10.96 -0.50 12.68
N VAL A 71 -10.71 -1.80 12.53
CA VAL A 71 -11.74 -2.83 12.45
C VAL A 71 -11.44 -3.94 13.46
N PRO A 72 -11.91 -3.80 14.70
CA PRO A 72 -11.64 -4.78 15.76
C PRO A 72 -12.18 -6.18 15.45
N ASP A 73 -13.38 -6.27 14.85
CA ASP A 73 -13.98 -7.55 14.50
C ASP A 73 -13.23 -8.22 13.34
N ALA A 74 -12.76 -9.45 13.58
CA ALA A 74 -11.96 -10.20 12.62
C ALA A 74 -12.72 -10.54 11.32
N LYS A 75 -14.00 -10.86 11.41
CA LYS A 75 -14.84 -11.17 10.24
C LYS A 75 -15.09 -9.93 9.40
N LEU A 76 -15.41 -8.82 10.04
CA LEU A 76 -15.61 -7.55 9.36
C LEU A 76 -14.31 -7.05 8.72
N ARG A 77 -13.18 -7.25 9.39
CA ARG A 77 -11.85 -6.91 8.86
C ARG A 77 -11.53 -7.73 7.61
N ALA A 78 -11.74 -9.04 7.63
CA ALA A 78 -11.55 -9.89 6.46
C ALA A 78 -12.46 -9.46 5.29
N LYS A 79 -13.70 -9.09 5.57
CA LYS A 79 -14.60 -8.52 4.57
C LYS A 79 -14.06 -7.21 4.01
N ALA A 80 -13.64 -6.30 4.87
CA ALA A 80 -13.07 -5.01 4.46
C ALA A 80 -11.84 -5.19 3.56
N GLU A 81 -10.94 -6.10 3.91
CA GLU A 81 -9.77 -6.43 3.11
C GLU A 81 -10.14 -7.01 1.73
N SER A 82 -11.14 -7.88 1.68
CA SER A 82 -11.59 -8.50 0.43
C SER A 82 -12.22 -7.51 -0.55
N ILE A 83 -12.85 -6.44 -0.05
CA ILE A 83 -13.49 -5.39 -0.86
C ILE A 83 -12.74 -4.05 -0.80
N LEU A 84 -11.48 -4.07 -0.35
CA LEU A 84 -10.68 -2.86 -0.15
C LEU A 84 -10.62 -1.92 -1.38
N PRO A 85 -10.47 -2.43 -2.62
CA PRO A 85 -10.50 -1.58 -3.81
C PRO A 85 -11.83 -0.82 -3.96
N ARG A 86 -12.95 -1.47 -3.62
CA ARG A 86 -14.27 -0.85 -3.67
C ARG A 86 -14.44 0.21 -2.60
N ILE A 87 -13.98 -0.06 -1.38
CA ILE A 87 -13.96 0.93 -0.30
C ILE A 87 -13.15 2.15 -0.72
N ARG A 88 -11.92 1.94 -1.20
CA ARG A 88 -11.07 3.05 -1.67
C ARG A 88 -11.72 3.89 -2.75
N ALA A 89 -12.30 3.26 -3.77
CA ALA A 89 -12.97 3.97 -4.85
C ALA A 89 -14.10 4.86 -4.33
N ALA A 90 -14.93 4.35 -3.43
CA ALA A 90 -16.01 5.08 -2.79
C ALA A 90 -15.49 6.26 -1.94
N LEU A 91 -14.41 6.05 -1.18
CA LEU A 91 -13.83 7.10 -0.34
C LEU A 91 -13.13 8.19 -1.18
N VAL A 92 -12.48 7.83 -2.28
CA VAL A 92 -11.93 8.82 -3.22
C VAL A 92 -13.05 9.68 -3.81
N GLN A 93 -14.18 9.08 -4.19
CA GLN A 93 -15.33 9.81 -4.70
C GLN A 93 -15.92 10.74 -3.64
N THR A 94 -16.03 10.29 -2.40
CA THR A 94 -16.50 11.11 -1.27
C THR A 94 -15.54 12.27 -1.00
N LEU A 95 -14.23 11.99 -1.03
CA LEU A 95 -13.21 13.03 -0.87
C LEU A 95 -13.28 14.08 -2.00
N GLN A 96 -13.50 13.64 -3.24
CA GLN A 96 -13.63 14.54 -4.37
C GLN A 96 -14.88 15.44 -4.25
N THR A 97 -15.99 14.88 -3.78
CA THR A 97 -17.23 15.63 -3.50
C THR A 97 -17.00 16.66 -2.40
N TYR A 98 -16.34 16.26 -1.32
CA TYR A 98 -15.94 17.17 -0.24
C TYR A 98 -15.04 18.30 -0.77
N ALA A 99 -14.01 17.94 -1.52
CA ALA A 99 -13.03 18.89 -2.06
C ALA A 99 -13.66 19.92 -3.01
N SER A 100 -14.64 19.51 -3.79
CA SER A 100 -15.36 20.44 -4.70
C SER A 100 -16.22 21.46 -3.96
N GLY A 101 -16.67 21.13 -2.75
CA GLY A 101 -17.44 22.05 -1.88
C GLY A 101 -16.57 22.92 -0.99
N MET A 102 -15.24 22.76 -1.00
CA MET A 102 -14.35 23.57 -0.17
C MET A 102 -14.27 25.01 -0.66
N THR A 103 -14.31 25.95 0.28
CA THR A 103 -14.02 27.35 -0.01
C THR A 103 -12.53 27.52 -0.28
N PRO A 104 -12.13 28.11 -1.42
CA PRO A 104 -10.74 28.38 -1.72
C PRO A 104 -10.02 29.17 -0.63
N GLY A 105 -8.86 28.71 -0.21
CA GLY A 105 -8.05 29.38 0.81
C GLY A 105 -8.38 29.00 2.26
N LEU A 106 -9.45 28.25 2.51
CA LEU A 106 -9.74 27.73 3.83
C LEU A 106 -9.13 26.33 4.02
N PRO A 107 -8.64 26.02 5.22
CA PRO A 107 -8.17 24.68 5.52
C PRO A 107 -9.32 23.66 5.51
N PRO A 108 -9.04 22.39 5.18
CA PRO A 108 -10.05 21.34 5.25
C PRO A 108 -10.50 21.11 6.69
N ASN A 109 -11.80 20.89 6.86
CA ASN A 109 -12.37 20.49 8.15
C ASN A 109 -12.29 18.96 8.30
N GLY A 110 -11.39 18.51 9.17
CA GLY A 110 -11.15 17.09 9.42
C GLY A 110 -12.34 16.34 9.96
N ASP A 111 -13.12 16.95 10.84
CA ASP A 111 -14.28 16.29 11.47
C ASP A 111 -15.41 16.08 10.46
N VAL A 112 -15.67 17.06 9.63
CA VAL A 112 -16.67 16.96 8.56
C VAL A 112 -16.26 15.90 7.55
N LEU A 113 -14.99 15.88 7.15
CA LEU A 113 -14.47 14.88 6.24
C LEU A 113 -14.51 13.47 6.86
N ALA A 114 -14.06 13.33 8.12
CA ALA A 114 -14.11 12.05 8.83
C ALA A 114 -15.53 11.49 8.90
N GLY A 115 -16.50 12.33 9.21
CA GLY A 115 -17.91 11.96 9.23
C GLY A 115 -18.44 11.51 7.87
N ALA A 116 -18.03 12.17 6.79
CA ALA A 116 -18.42 11.81 5.43
C ALA A 116 -17.81 10.47 5.02
N LEU A 117 -16.52 10.28 5.27
CA LEU A 117 -15.80 9.03 4.98
C LEU A 117 -16.34 7.86 5.83
N GLN A 118 -16.70 8.12 7.09
CA GLN A 118 -17.29 7.11 7.98
C GLN A 118 -18.64 6.61 7.45
N ARG A 119 -19.55 7.52 7.08
CA ARG A 119 -20.86 7.13 6.52
C ARG A 119 -20.71 6.30 5.25
N GLU A 120 -19.76 6.68 4.40
CA GLU A 120 -19.53 5.96 3.16
C GLU A 120 -18.91 4.58 3.40
N THR A 121 -17.99 4.48 4.37
CA THR A 121 -17.42 3.18 4.78
C THR A 121 -18.50 2.24 5.29
N ASP A 122 -19.39 2.71 6.18
CA ASP A 122 -20.49 1.91 6.72
C ASP A 122 -21.44 1.46 5.60
N ARG A 123 -21.70 2.33 4.63
CA ARG A 123 -22.55 2.02 3.47
C ARG A 123 -21.95 0.93 2.59
N VAL A 124 -20.66 1.02 2.28
CA VAL A 124 -19.99 0.05 1.41
C VAL A 124 -19.77 -1.29 2.09
N LEU A 125 -19.45 -1.29 3.38
CA LEU A 125 -19.32 -2.49 4.18
C LEU A 125 -20.69 -3.16 4.47
N GLY A 126 -21.75 -2.38 4.49
CA GLY A 126 -23.08 -2.85 4.88
C GLY A 126 -23.20 -3.17 6.37
N ALA A 127 -22.25 -2.73 7.19
CA ALA A 127 -22.22 -2.93 8.63
C ALA A 127 -21.44 -1.81 9.32
N LYS A 128 -21.76 -1.56 10.58
CA LYS A 128 -20.98 -0.70 11.48
C LYS A 128 -19.90 -1.54 12.16
N GLY A 129 -18.86 -0.89 12.65
CA GLY A 129 -17.77 -1.54 13.37
C GLY A 129 -16.38 -1.28 12.77
N ALA A 130 -16.31 -0.65 11.60
CA ALA A 130 -15.07 -0.11 11.05
C ALA A 130 -15.03 1.40 11.32
N LYS A 131 -14.00 1.87 12.00
CA LYS A 131 -13.79 3.29 12.29
C LYS A 131 -12.78 3.87 11.33
N VAL A 132 -13.15 4.96 10.65
CA VAL A 132 -12.23 5.71 9.79
C VAL A 132 -11.34 6.59 10.66
N LEU A 133 -10.04 6.45 10.46
CA LEU A 133 -9.02 7.26 11.09
C LEU A 133 -8.34 8.10 10.01
N ILE A 134 -8.32 9.42 10.21
CA ILE A 134 -7.58 10.34 9.37
C ILE A 134 -6.26 10.66 10.07
N GLY A 135 -5.16 10.42 9.38
CA GLY A 135 -3.83 10.80 9.83
C GLY A 135 -3.48 12.22 9.38
N THR A 136 -2.78 12.33 8.29
CA THR A 136 -2.31 13.62 7.76
C THR A 136 -3.18 14.11 6.62
N MET A 137 -3.48 15.43 6.62
CA MET A 137 -4.09 16.13 5.48
C MET A 137 -3.13 17.21 4.99
N LEU A 138 -2.85 17.21 3.69
CA LEU A 138 -1.95 18.15 3.04
C LEU A 138 -2.63 18.78 1.82
N ILE A 139 -2.36 20.05 1.60
CA ILE A 139 -2.72 20.77 0.37
C ILE A 139 -1.44 21.20 -0.35
N ASN A 140 -1.29 20.71 -1.58
CA ASN A 140 -0.16 21.01 -2.46
C ASN A 140 -0.62 21.75 -3.71
#